data_3b3bba05b233657cc03b5fceb551c6f6
#
_entry.id   3b3bba05b233657cc03b5fceb551c6f6
#
_cell.length_a   1.000
_cell.length_b   1.000
_cell.length_c   1.000
_cell.angle_alpha   90.00
_cell.angle_beta   90.00
_cell.angle_gamma   90.00
#
_symmetry.space_group_name_H-M   'P 1'
#
loop_
_entity.id
_entity.type
_entity.pdbx_description
1 polymer ?
#
loop_
_entity_poly.entity_id
_entity_poly.type
_entity_poly.pdbx_seq_one_letter_code
_entity_poly.pdbx_strand_id
1 'polypeptide(L)'
;MELKEGEVGFSCEWSDINNILFKYGYKYDMTLTHQEIGNISLNYECNYRSEAVEPGHTFVGVYGWTENPRIECYIIESWYNWKPPGNLPLKDTITVDGSEYDIYEQNRIVGDTRFKLYWSVRREPRTSGTVSVSEHFKAWEALGMELGKFYEISFFVEGYESIGSAELTKFSMDIDKSEQSYTLPGDVNEDGNIDSFDYVILRKYLLGKIKMVSSNADVNKDGNVDSLDFALLKKHLLGKIFLGVATTTS
;
A
#
# COMPACT_ATOMS: atom_id res chain seq x y z
N MET A 1 -15.85 -20.06 6.51
CA MET A 1 -14.52 -19.58 6.92
C MET A 1 -14.42 -19.73 8.42
N GLU A 2 -13.45 -20.47 8.90
CA GLU A 2 -13.16 -20.62 10.32
C GLU A 2 -11.90 -19.82 10.64
N LEU A 3 -11.96 -18.96 11.69
CA LEU A 3 -10.81 -18.28 12.24
C LEU A 3 -10.18 -19.21 13.29
N LYS A 4 -8.88 -19.40 13.22
CA LYS A 4 -8.14 -20.22 14.20
C LYS A 4 -7.94 -19.39 15.47
N GLU A 5 -8.51 -19.83 16.58
CA GLU A 5 -8.37 -19.15 17.86
C GLU A 5 -6.92 -19.24 18.36
N GLY A 6 -6.26 -18.09 18.52
CA GLY A 6 -4.84 -18.01 18.94
C GLY A 6 -3.80 -18.21 17.83
N GLU A 7 -4.20 -18.50 16.60
CA GLU A 7 -3.32 -18.58 15.42
C GLU A 7 -3.66 -17.48 14.40
N VAL A 8 -2.66 -17.02 13.68
CA VAL A 8 -2.83 -16.01 12.64
C VAL A 8 -3.14 -16.72 11.33
N GLY A 9 -4.40 -16.67 10.88
CA GLY A 9 -4.82 -17.26 9.61
C GLY A 9 -6.29 -17.65 9.56
N PHE A 10 -6.67 -18.37 8.52
CA PHE A 10 -8.00 -18.92 8.35
C PHE A 10 -7.97 -20.22 7.52
N SER A 11 -9.03 -21.02 7.64
CA SER A 11 -9.35 -22.04 6.66
C SER A 11 -10.72 -21.79 6.04
N CYS A 12 -10.88 -22.15 4.79
CA CYS A 12 -12.14 -22.05 4.08
C CYS A 12 -12.30 -23.17 3.05
N GLU A 13 -13.55 -23.53 2.81
CA GLU A 13 -13.97 -24.43 1.75
C GLU A 13 -15.11 -23.78 0.97
N TRP A 14 -15.23 -24.12 -0.30
CA TRP A 14 -16.31 -23.63 -1.16
C TRP A 14 -16.72 -24.67 -2.20
N SER A 15 -18.01 -24.69 -2.50
CA SER A 15 -18.62 -25.47 -3.57
C SER A 15 -19.88 -24.73 -4.05
N ASP A 16 -20.33 -25.04 -5.25
CA ASP A 16 -21.58 -24.53 -5.84
C ASP A 16 -21.65 -22.98 -5.81
N ILE A 17 -20.53 -22.34 -6.05
CA ILE A 17 -20.39 -20.88 -6.01
C ILE A 17 -20.38 -20.28 -7.41
N ASN A 18 -20.91 -19.04 -7.52
CA ASN A 18 -20.66 -18.20 -8.67
C ASN A 18 -19.36 -17.41 -8.48
N ASN A 19 -19.20 -16.71 -7.34
CA ASN A 19 -17.98 -16.03 -6.96
C ASN A 19 -17.84 -15.99 -5.45
N ILE A 20 -16.63 -16.18 -4.95
CA ILE A 20 -16.26 -15.96 -3.54
C ILE A 20 -14.97 -15.19 -3.44
N LEU A 21 -14.86 -14.40 -2.37
CA LEU A 21 -13.66 -13.67 -2.01
C LEU A 21 -13.45 -13.73 -0.50
N PHE A 22 -12.53 -14.59 -0.07
CA PHE A 22 -12.07 -14.64 1.32
C PHE A 22 -10.89 -13.72 1.51
N LYS A 23 -10.91 -12.89 2.56
CA LYS A 23 -9.86 -11.91 2.83
C LYS A 23 -9.46 -11.93 4.31
N TYR A 24 -8.17 -11.75 4.55
CA TYR A 24 -7.60 -11.60 5.88
C TYR A 24 -6.51 -10.52 5.86
N GLY A 25 -6.70 -9.43 6.61
CA GLY A 25 -5.80 -8.28 6.58
C GLY A 25 -6.34 -7.09 7.34
N TYR A 26 -5.95 -5.90 6.92
CA TYR A 26 -6.23 -4.65 7.63
C TYR A 26 -7.14 -3.74 6.83
N LYS A 27 -8.06 -3.08 7.56
CA LYS A 27 -8.89 -2.01 7.02
C LYS A 27 -8.40 -0.67 7.54
N TYR A 28 -8.41 0.30 6.66
CA TYR A 28 -8.05 1.69 6.91
C TYR A 28 -9.29 2.58 6.76
N ASP A 29 -9.24 3.80 7.26
CA ASP A 29 -10.36 4.75 7.28
C ASP A 29 -10.43 5.66 6.04
N MET A 30 -9.68 5.35 4.99
CA MET A 30 -9.59 6.16 3.76
C MET A 30 -9.04 7.57 3.97
N THR A 31 -8.19 7.76 4.97
CA THR A 31 -7.53 9.04 5.22
C THR A 31 -6.11 9.07 4.72
N LEU A 32 -5.45 7.90 4.60
CA LEU A 32 -4.02 7.76 4.29
C LEU A 32 -3.78 7.14 2.92
N THR A 33 -2.81 7.67 2.19
CA THR A 33 -2.19 7.05 1.02
C THR A 33 -1.21 5.95 1.46
N HIS A 34 -0.71 5.12 0.52
CA HIS A 34 0.27 4.11 0.89
C HIS A 34 1.59 4.71 1.41
N GLN A 35 1.98 5.88 0.88
CA GLN A 35 3.15 6.61 1.36
C GLN A 35 2.97 7.04 2.83
N GLU A 36 1.76 7.48 3.18
CA GLU A 36 1.41 7.89 4.55
C GLU A 36 1.23 6.72 5.51
N ILE A 37 0.91 5.53 5.01
CA ILE A 37 0.86 4.29 5.81
C ILE A 37 2.27 3.82 6.15
N GLY A 38 3.19 3.83 5.18
CA GLY A 38 4.57 3.34 5.29
C GLY A 38 4.89 2.23 4.31
N ASN A 39 6.12 1.71 4.36
CA ASN A 39 6.50 0.57 3.54
C ASN A 39 5.85 -0.71 4.07
N ILE A 40 4.92 -1.25 3.29
CA ILE A 40 4.11 -2.40 3.65
C ILE A 40 4.72 -3.64 3.03
N SER A 41 4.98 -4.65 3.86
CA SER A 41 5.29 -6.00 3.43
C SER A 41 4.33 -7.00 4.05
N LEU A 42 3.96 -8.04 3.28
CA LEU A 42 3.04 -9.09 3.70
C LEU A 42 3.73 -10.44 3.55
N ASN A 43 3.88 -11.18 4.66
CA ASN A 43 4.42 -12.53 4.66
C ASN A 43 3.27 -13.53 4.82
N TYR A 44 3.25 -14.55 3.97
CA TYR A 44 2.16 -15.53 3.96
C TYR A 44 2.62 -16.95 3.62
N GLU A 45 1.82 -17.92 4.04
CA GLU A 45 1.82 -19.30 3.56
C GLU A 45 0.38 -19.74 3.42
N CYS A 46 -0.04 -20.09 2.19
CA CYS A 46 -1.39 -20.47 1.86
C CYS A 46 -1.41 -21.76 1.04
N ASN A 47 -1.90 -22.83 1.62
CA ASN A 47 -2.15 -24.06 0.90
C ASN A 47 -3.57 -24.01 0.34
N TYR A 48 -3.73 -24.10 -0.98
CA TYR A 48 -5.06 -24.17 -1.59
C TYR A 48 -5.18 -25.30 -2.60
N ARG A 49 -6.39 -25.79 -2.75
CA ARG A 49 -6.78 -26.74 -3.79
C ARG A 49 -7.99 -26.17 -4.51
N SER A 50 -8.03 -26.38 -5.80
CA SER A 50 -9.15 -25.96 -6.62
C SER A 50 -9.42 -26.99 -7.70
N GLU A 51 -10.72 -27.18 -7.97
CA GLU A 51 -11.23 -27.93 -9.09
C GLU A 51 -12.17 -27.01 -9.86
N ALA A 52 -11.87 -26.79 -11.14
CA ALA A 52 -12.66 -25.93 -11.99
C ALA A 52 -12.59 -26.42 -13.44
N VAL A 53 -13.68 -26.24 -14.15
CA VAL A 53 -13.75 -26.39 -15.61
C VAL A 53 -13.93 -25.01 -16.18
N GLU A 54 -13.26 -24.70 -17.29
CA GLU A 54 -13.42 -23.42 -17.97
C GLU A 54 -14.90 -22.95 -18.02
N PRO A 55 -15.24 -21.74 -17.61
CA PRO A 55 -14.34 -20.61 -17.27
C PRO A 55 -13.96 -20.51 -15.78
N GLY A 56 -14.26 -21.49 -14.96
CA GLY A 56 -14.02 -21.49 -13.53
C GLY A 56 -12.52 -21.40 -13.19
N HIS A 57 -12.18 -20.69 -12.11
CA HIS A 57 -10.80 -20.45 -11.70
C HIS A 57 -10.68 -20.10 -10.23
N THR A 58 -9.44 -20.14 -9.74
CA THR A 58 -9.07 -19.67 -8.40
C THR A 58 -7.74 -18.95 -8.47
N PHE A 59 -7.60 -17.87 -7.72
CA PHE A 59 -6.32 -17.19 -7.56
C PHE A 59 -6.16 -16.60 -6.16
N VAL A 60 -4.91 -16.41 -5.75
CA VAL A 60 -4.54 -15.96 -4.40
C VAL A 60 -3.45 -14.90 -4.49
N GLY A 61 -3.38 -14.03 -3.49
CA GLY A 61 -2.38 -12.99 -3.41
C GLY A 61 -2.75 -11.86 -2.45
N VAL A 62 -2.36 -10.64 -2.80
CA VAL A 62 -2.68 -9.44 -2.04
C VAL A 62 -3.76 -8.64 -2.76
N TYR A 63 -4.77 -8.27 -2.00
CA TYR A 63 -5.89 -7.42 -2.41
C TYR A 63 -5.77 -6.07 -1.74
N GLY A 64 -6.09 -5.01 -2.46
CA GLY A 64 -6.19 -3.66 -1.94
C GLY A 64 -7.37 -2.91 -2.54
N TRP A 65 -7.84 -1.91 -1.82
CA TRP A 65 -8.89 -1.02 -2.28
C TRP A 65 -8.60 0.40 -1.85
N THR A 66 -8.72 1.34 -2.80
CA THR A 66 -8.55 2.77 -2.51
C THR A 66 -9.77 3.58 -2.93
N GLU A 67 -9.90 4.78 -2.36
CA GLU A 67 -10.88 5.78 -2.75
C GLU A 67 -10.19 7.11 -3.06
N ASN A 68 -10.72 7.83 -4.03
CA ASN A 68 -10.22 9.13 -4.50
C ASN A 68 -8.76 9.09 -5.03
N PRO A 69 -8.49 8.37 -6.14
CA PRO A 69 -9.43 7.65 -7.00
C PRO A 69 -9.81 6.28 -6.47
N ARG A 70 -10.96 5.75 -6.92
CA ARG A 70 -11.41 4.39 -6.63
C ARG A 70 -10.65 3.40 -7.49
N ILE A 71 -9.83 2.59 -6.84
CA ILE A 71 -9.00 1.56 -7.47
C ILE A 71 -9.12 0.25 -6.71
N GLU A 72 -9.32 -0.82 -7.44
CA GLU A 72 -9.21 -2.19 -6.93
C GLU A 72 -7.84 -2.74 -7.33
N CYS A 73 -7.08 -3.21 -6.36
CA CYS A 73 -5.68 -3.60 -6.50
C CYS A 73 -5.50 -5.11 -6.31
N TYR A 74 -4.82 -5.76 -7.23
CA TYR A 74 -4.48 -7.18 -7.17
C TYR A 74 -2.98 -7.40 -7.39
N ILE A 75 -2.31 -8.02 -6.42
CA ILE A 75 -0.98 -8.59 -6.58
C ILE A 75 -1.16 -10.11 -6.53
N ILE A 76 -1.12 -10.76 -7.68
CA ILE A 76 -1.42 -12.19 -7.83
C ILE A 76 -0.15 -12.99 -7.62
N GLU A 77 -0.18 -13.91 -6.66
CA GLU A 77 0.93 -14.77 -6.31
C GLU A 77 0.79 -16.19 -6.89
N SER A 78 -0.45 -16.68 -7.01
CA SER A 78 -0.75 -17.99 -7.59
C SER A 78 -2.15 -18.04 -8.18
N TRP A 79 -2.36 -18.96 -9.12
CA TRP A 79 -3.65 -19.19 -9.78
C TRP A 79 -3.82 -20.65 -10.18
N TYR A 80 -5.08 -21.03 -10.40
CA TYR A 80 -5.46 -22.33 -10.95
C TYR A 80 -6.41 -22.13 -12.12
N ASN A 81 -6.18 -22.89 -13.19
CA ASN A 81 -6.93 -22.99 -14.45
C ASN A 81 -6.89 -21.74 -15.34
N TRP A 82 -6.93 -20.54 -14.80
CA TRP A 82 -6.87 -19.29 -15.56
C TRP A 82 -5.88 -18.30 -14.92
N LYS A 83 -4.94 -17.81 -15.73
CA LYS A 83 -4.00 -16.75 -15.28
C LYS A 83 -4.66 -15.38 -15.43
N PRO A 84 -4.93 -14.64 -14.32
CA PRO A 84 -5.46 -13.30 -14.40
C PRO A 84 -4.45 -12.32 -15.02
N PRO A 85 -4.89 -11.22 -15.61
CA PRO A 85 -6.26 -10.86 -15.93
C PRO A 85 -6.71 -11.35 -17.32
N GLY A 86 -6.14 -12.44 -17.84
CA GLY A 86 -6.43 -12.99 -19.16
C GLY A 86 -5.79 -12.19 -20.29
N ASN A 87 -6.56 -11.82 -21.30
CA ASN A 87 -6.05 -11.21 -22.53
C ASN A 87 -5.96 -9.66 -22.46
N LEU A 88 -5.79 -9.06 -21.29
CA LEU A 88 -5.54 -7.63 -21.22
C LEU A 88 -4.16 -7.27 -21.81
N PRO A 89 -4.04 -6.09 -22.42
CA PRO A 89 -2.73 -5.65 -22.92
C PRO A 89 -1.76 -5.46 -21.74
N LEU A 90 -0.57 -6.03 -21.87
CA LEU A 90 0.54 -5.83 -20.95
C LEU A 90 0.91 -4.34 -20.93
N LYS A 91 0.99 -3.75 -19.76
CA LYS A 91 1.41 -2.36 -19.58
C LYS A 91 2.92 -2.27 -19.38
N ASP A 92 3.47 -3.11 -18.50
CA ASP A 92 4.89 -3.22 -18.21
C ASP A 92 5.21 -4.52 -17.44
N THR A 93 6.47 -4.75 -17.16
CA THR A 93 6.97 -5.83 -16.30
C THR A 93 7.89 -5.23 -15.24
N ILE A 94 7.70 -5.61 -13.99
CA ILE A 94 8.53 -5.17 -12.87
C ILE A 94 9.19 -6.35 -12.17
N THR A 95 10.29 -6.10 -11.48
CA THR A 95 10.94 -7.08 -10.61
C THR A 95 10.78 -6.63 -9.17
N VAL A 96 10.08 -7.43 -8.36
CA VAL A 96 9.91 -7.22 -6.92
C VAL A 96 10.27 -8.51 -6.20
N ASP A 97 11.00 -8.41 -5.08
CA ASP A 97 11.46 -9.56 -4.29
C ASP A 97 12.16 -10.65 -5.13
N GLY A 98 12.93 -10.22 -6.14
CA GLY A 98 13.68 -11.10 -7.05
C GLY A 98 12.80 -11.88 -8.03
N SER A 99 11.55 -11.47 -8.24
CA SER A 99 10.60 -12.13 -9.16
C SER A 99 9.96 -11.14 -10.11
N GLU A 100 9.67 -11.60 -11.32
CA GLU A 100 9.01 -10.79 -12.35
C GLU A 100 7.48 -10.84 -12.20
N TYR A 101 6.86 -9.66 -12.34
CA TYR A 101 5.42 -9.47 -12.37
C TYR A 101 5.00 -8.68 -13.60
N ASP A 102 4.00 -9.18 -14.30
CA ASP A 102 3.38 -8.49 -15.41
C ASP A 102 2.32 -7.52 -14.90
N ILE A 103 2.35 -6.27 -15.36
CA ILE A 103 1.47 -5.18 -14.92
C ILE A 103 0.37 -4.94 -15.94
N TYR A 104 -0.88 -4.83 -15.42
CA TYR A 104 -2.04 -4.54 -16.26
C TYR A 104 -2.94 -3.50 -15.60
N GLU A 105 -3.67 -2.76 -16.43
CA GLU A 105 -4.70 -1.80 -16.03
C GLU A 105 -6.00 -2.12 -16.76
N GLN A 106 -7.08 -2.18 -16.00
CA GLN A 106 -8.41 -2.49 -16.53
C GLN A 106 -9.43 -1.44 -16.08
N ASN A 107 -10.23 -0.95 -16.99
CA ASN A 107 -11.43 -0.17 -16.65
C ASN A 107 -12.58 -1.12 -16.33
N ARG A 108 -13.28 -0.88 -15.22
CA ARG A 108 -14.45 -1.66 -14.81
C ARG A 108 -15.66 -0.77 -14.60
N ILE A 109 -16.82 -1.31 -14.95
CA ILE A 109 -18.11 -0.67 -14.74
C ILE A 109 -19.00 -1.66 -14.00
N VAL A 110 -19.51 -1.27 -12.84
CA VAL A 110 -20.48 -2.06 -12.07
C VAL A 110 -21.67 -1.15 -11.74
N GLY A 111 -22.81 -1.42 -12.37
CA GLY A 111 -23.94 -0.48 -12.34
C GLY A 111 -23.54 0.88 -12.91
N ASP A 112 -23.74 1.94 -12.14
CA ASP A 112 -23.35 3.31 -12.51
C ASP A 112 -21.92 3.68 -12.04
N THR A 113 -21.23 2.77 -11.35
CA THR A 113 -19.92 3.05 -10.81
C THR A 113 -18.82 2.64 -11.79
N ARG A 114 -17.91 3.58 -12.04
CA ARG A 114 -16.71 3.36 -12.86
C ARG A 114 -15.48 3.44 -11.98
N PHE A 115 -14.59 2.46 -12.12
CA PHE A 115 -13.30 2.41 -11.40
C PHE A 115 -12.29 1.60 -12.20
N LYS A 116 -11.06 1.58 -11.73
CA LYS A 116 -10.00 0.82 -12.38
C LYS A 116 -9.58 -0.35 -11.51
N LEU A 117 -9.11 -1.42 -12.16
CA LEU A 117 -8.40 -2.52 -11.54
C LEU A 117 -6.93 -2.45 -11.96
N TYR A 118 -6.05 -2.54 -10.98
CA TYR A 118 -4.62 -2.66 -11.18
C TYR A 118 -4.15 -4.05 -10.81
N TRP A 119 -3.34 -4.62 -11.69
CA TRP A 119 -2.85 -5.98 -11.54
C TRP A 119 -1.33 -6.01 -11.58
N SER A 120 -0.74 -6.71 -10.63
CA SER A 120 0.62 -7.23 -10.71
C SER A 120 0.52 -8.75 -10.67
N VAL A 121 0.85 -9.43 -11.76
CA VAL A 121 0.66 -10.88 -11.87
C VAL A 121 2.01 -11.56 -11.95
N ARG A 122 2.35 -12.34 -10.92
CA ARG A 122 3.60 -13.05 -10.82
C ARG A 122 3.76 -13.99 -12.01
N ARG A 123 4.94 -14.07 -12.63
CA ARG A 123 5.18 -14.97 -13.75
C ARG A 123 5.27 -16.42 -13.30
N GLU A 124 6.01 -16.67 -12.23
CA GLU A 124 6.16 -18.00 -11.64
C GLU A 124 5.33 -18.08 -10.35
N PRO A 125 4.22 -18.85 -10.33
CA PRO A 125 3.32 -18.88 -9.17
C PRO A 125 4.01 -19.46 -7.94
N ARG A 126 3.60 -18.95 -6.76
CA ARG A 126 4.01 -19.46 -5.46
C ARG A 126 2.88 -19.40 -4.45
N THR A 127 2.95 -20.23 -3.41
CA THR A 127 1.95 -20.30 -2.35
C THR A 127 2.47 -19.83 -0.99
N SER A 128 3.71 -19.36 -0.94
CA SER A 128 4.30 -18.79 0.27
C SER A 128 5.40 -17.79 -0.06
N GLY A 129 5.65 -16.86 0.85
CA GLY A 129 6.74 -15.89 0.76
C GLY A 129 6.38 -14.53 1.32
N THR A 130 7.27 -13.57 1.11
CA THR A 130 7.05 -12.16 1.43
C THR A 130 6.74 -11.40 0.14
N VAL A 131 5.74 -10.52 0.19
CA VAL A 131 5.37 -9.58 -0.87
C VAL A 131 5.66 -8.18 -0.36
N SER A 132 6.59 -7.47 -1.00
CA SER A 132 6.86 -6.05 -0.75
C SER A 132 5.78 -5.21 -1.42
N VAL A 133 4.62 -5.09 -0.75
CA VAL A 133 3.38 -4.50 -1.29
C VAL A 133 3.61 -3.07 -1.77
N SER A 134 4.34 -2.26 -0.99
CA SER A 134 4.62 -0.87 -1.35
C SER A 134 5.48 -0.74 -2.62
N GLU A 135 6.33 -1.72 -2.95
CA GLU A 135 7.12 -1.69 -4.17
C GLU A 135 6.22 -1.86 -5.42
N HIS A 136 5.16 -2.67 -5.32
CA HIS A 136 4.15 -2.74 -6.39
C HIS A 136 3.40 -1.43 -6.55
N PHE A 137 3.04 -0.78 -5.45
CA PHE A 137 2.34 0.51 -5.48
C PHE A 137 3.20 1.61 -6.11
N LYS A 138 4.47 1.71 -5.70
CA LYS A 138 5.45 2.64 -6.30
C LYS A 138 5.62 2.38 -7.80
N ALA A 139 5.69 1.11 -8.21
CA ALA A 139 5.82 0.75 -9.61
C ALA A 139 4.58 1.14 -10.44
N TRP A 140 3.37 0.94 -9.90
CA TRP A 140 2.14 1.40 -10.56
C TRP A 140 2.12 2.92 -10.72
N GLU A 141 2.47 3.67 -9.68
CA GLU A 141 2.53 5.14 -9.76
C GLU A 141 3.58 5.62 -10.77
N ALA A 142 4.74 4.98 -10.84
CA ALA A 142 5.76 5.27 -11.84
C ALA A 142 5.27 5.05 -13.29
N LEU A 143 4.25 4.20 -13.48
CA LEU A 143 3.57 3.96 -14.75
C LEU A 143 2.36 4.87 -14.98
N GLY A 144 2.13 5.87 -14.13
CA GLY A 144 0.99 6.78 -14.19
C GLY A 144 -0.34 6.14 -13.73
N MET A 145 -0.25 5.07 -12.95
CA MET A 145 -1.40 4.38 -12.35
C MET A 145 -1.61 4.91 -10.93
N GLU A 146 -2.32 6.03 -10.82
CA GLU A 146 -2.56 6.72 -9.55
C GLU A 146 -3.33 5.87 -8.55
N LEU A 147 -2.91 5.91 -7.28
CA LEU A 147 -3.61 5.30 -6.16
C LEU A 147 -4.26 6.37 -5.28
N GLY A 148 -5.39 6.01 -4.70
CA GLY A 148 -6.11 6.85 -3.74
C GLY A 148 -5.74 6.53 -2.30
N LYS A 149 -6.62 6.94 -1.40
CA LYS A 149 -6.53 6.65 0.03
C LYS A 149 -7.03 5.25 0.32
N PHE A 150 -6.27 4.49 1.09
CA PHE A 150 -6.53 3.07 1.30
C PHE A 150 -7.71 2.82 2.23
N TYR A 151 -8.56 1.87 1.81
CA TYR A 151 -9.61 1.28 2.62
C TYR A 151 -9.20 -0.10 3.14
N GLU A 152 -8.49 -0.89 2.33
CA GLU A 152 -8.14 -2.27 2.69
C GLU A 152 -6.83 -2.70 2.05
N ILE A 153 -6.03 -3.48 2.80
CA ILE A 153 -4.92 -4.30 2.30
C ILE A 153 -5.02 -5.65 3.00
N SER A 154 -5.18 -6.72 2.23
CA SER A 154 -5.46 -8.07 2.74
C SER A 154 -4.78 -9.14 1.90
N PHE A 155 -4.42 -10.28 2.49
CA PHE A 155 -4.27 -11.51 1.74
C PHE A 155 -5.65 -12.01 1.33
N PHE A 156 -5.77 -12.57 0.12
CA PHE A 156 -7.05 -13.03 -0.39
C PHE A 156 -6.98 -14.39 -1.10
N VAL A 157 -8.12 -15.05 -1.13
CA VAL A 157 -8.42 -16.23 -1.96
C VAL A 157 -9.71 -15.90 -2.70
N GLU A 158 -9.69 -15.91 -4.02
CA GLU A 158 -10.85 -15.73 -4.87
C GLU A 158 -11.10 -16.96 -5.71
N GLY A 159 -12.34 -17.43 -5.73
CA GLY A 159 -12.81 -18.52 -6.56
C GLY A 159 -14.03 -18.11 -7.37
N TYR A 160 -14.03 -18.46 -8.65
CA TYR A 160 -15.12 -18.24 -9.57
C TYR A 160 -15.50 -19.57 -10.22
N GLU A 161 -16.80 -19.95 -10.13
CA GLU A 161 -17.35 -21.21 -10.70
C GLU A 161 -16.43 -22.41 -10.44
N SER A 162 -15.96 -22.56 -9.21
CA SER A 162 -15.00 -23.56 -8.79
C SER A 162 -15.41 -24.22 -7.48
N ILE A 163 -14.79 -25.36 -7.19
CA ILE A 163 -14.85 -26.05 -5.90
C ILE A 163 -13.44 -26.05 -5.33
N GLY A 164 -13.30 -25.81 -4.04
CA GLY A 164 -11.96 -25.81 -3.47
C GLY A 164 -11.90 -25.60 -1.98
N SER A 165 -10.67 -25.54 -1.51
CA SER A 165 -10.34 -25.20 -0.12
C SER A 165 -9.06 -24.41 -0.07
N ALA A 166 -8.91 -23.59 0.95
CA ALA A 166 -7.68 -22.89 1.24
C ALA A 166 -7.42 -22.82 2.73
N GLU A 167 -6.14 -22.87 3.10
CA GLU A 167 -5.67 -22.71 4.46
C GLU A 167 -4.52 -21.71 4.46
N LEU A 168 -4.75 -20.52 5.03
CA LEU A 168 -3.72 -19.54 5.32
C LEU A 168 -3.08 -19.91 6.66
N THR A 169 -1.93 -20.58 6.61
CA THR A 169 -1.23 -21.12 7.78
C THR A 169 -0.27 -20.11 8.40
N LYS A 170 0.13 -19.08 7.63
CA LYS A 170 1.00 -18.02 8.08
C LYS A 170 0.55 -16.70 7.46
N PHE A 171 0.49 -15.68 8.29
CA PHE A 171 0.23 -14.31 7.87
C PHE A 171 0.88 -13.33 8.84
N SER A 172 1.66 -12.41 8.33
CA SER A 172 2.00 -11.16 9.02
C SER A 172 2.03 -10.01 8.01
N MET A 173 1.68 -8.84 8.48
CA MET A 173 1.84 -7.60 7.72
C MET A 173 2.70 -6.67 8.56
N ASP A 174 3.84 -6.31 8.03
CA ASP A 174 4.78 -5.39 8.63
C ASP A 174 4.67 -4.04 7.94
N ILE A 175 4.63 -2.98 8.72
CA ILE A 175 4.57 -1.59 8.23
C ILE A 175 5.82 -0.89 8.76
N ASP A 176 6.79 -0.71 7.87
CA ASP A 176 7.99 0.03 8.19
C ASP A 176 7.82 1.51 7.85
N LYS A 177 7.90 2.35 8.87
CA LYS A 177 7.85 3.80 8.76
C LYS A 177 9.23 4.45 8.73
N SER A 178 10.31 3.67 8.79
CA SER A 178 11.68 4.18 8.88
C SER A 178 12.13 4.93 7.61
N GLU A 179 11.56 4.58 6.44
CA GLU A 179 11.81 5.31 5.19
C GLU A 179 10.79 6.43 4.92
N GLN A 180 9.83 6.61 5.80
CA GLN A 180 9.00 7.82 5.81
C GLN A 180 9.85 8.99 6.32
N SER A 181 10.82 9.38 5.55
CA SER A 181 11.29 10.74 5.55
C SER A 181 10.13 11.61 5.02
N TYR A 182 9.04 11.72 5.81
CA TYR A 182 8.17 12.87 5.64
C TYR A 182 9.04 14.08 5.89
N THR A 183 9.50 14.68 4.82
CA THR A 183 9.89 16.06 4.91
C THR A 183 8.60 16.84 5.16
N LEU A 184 8.11 16.81 6.38
CA LEU A 184 7.12 17.75 6.87
C LEU A 184 7.91 18.99 7.29
N PRO A 185 8.12 19.98 6.39
CA PRO A 185 8.96 21.11 6.72
C PRO A 185 8.40 21.80 7.95
N GLY A 186 9.21 21.86 9.00
CA GLY A 186 8.80 22.37 10.28
C GLY A 186 8.60 21.35 11.39
N ASP A 187 8.42 20.07 11.08
CA ASP A 187 8.45 18.96 12.04
C ASP A 187 9.90 18.56 12.34
N VAL A 188 10.51 19.32 13.22
CA VAL A 188 11.96 19.25 13.51
C VAL A 188 12.30 18.08 14.42
N ASN A 189 11.36 17.59 15.21
CA ASN A 189 11.52 16.44 16.11
C ASN A 189 11.04 15.12 15.49
N GLU A 190 10.45 15.16 14.28
CA GLU A 190 9.97 14.00 13.52
C GLU A 190 8.86 13.22 14.26
N ASP A 191 8.01 13.91 15.03
CA ASP A 191 6.88 13.27 15.72
C ASP A 191 5.56 13.27 14.91
N GLY A 192 5.59 13.85 13.70
CA GLY A 192 4.45 13.93 12.78
C GLY A 192 3.58 15.19 13.00
N ASN A 193 3.94 16.08 13.92
CA ASN A 193 3.24 17.33 14.15
C ASN A 193 4.19 18.50 13.97
N ILE A 194 3.64 19.67 13.63
CA ILE A 194 4.40 20.92 13.63
C ILE A 194 3.87 21.76 14.79
N ASP A 195 4.61 21.79 15.89
CA ASP A 195 4.18 22.48 17.10
C ASP A 195 5.27 23.28 17.82
N SER A 196 5.01 23.65 19.06
CA SER A 196 5.95 24.45 19.85
C SER A 196 7.24 23.71 20.22
N PHE A 197 7.26 22.38 20.22
CA PHE A 197 8.46 21.61 20.49
C PHE A 197 9.47 21.75 19.36
N ASP A 198 9.02 21.73 18.09
CA ASP A 198 9.86 21.96 16.92
C ASP A 198 10.51 23.34 16.95
N TYR A 199 9.72 24.34 17.28
CA TYR A 199 10.20 25.72 17.43
C TYR A 199 11.30 25.81 18.50
N VAL A 200 11.16 25.12 19.61
CA VAL A 200 12.18 25.08 20.68
C VAL A 200 13.45 24.36 20.21
N ILE A 201 13.32 23.26 19.47
CA ILE A 201 14.47 22.51 18.95
C ILE A 201 15.23 23.33 17.91
N LEU A 202 14.53 23.89 16.92
CA LEU A 202 15.14 24.75 15.90
C LEU A 202 15.85 25.94 16.52
N ARG A 203 15.24 26.58 17.51
CA ARG A 203 15.87 27.66 18.27
C ARG A 203 17.15 27.22 18.97
N LYS A 204 17.17 26.05 19.59
CA LYS A 204 18.37 25.49 20.25
C LYS A 204 19.50 25.28 19.25
N TYR A 205 19.18 24.78 18.06
CA TYR A 205 20.12 24.60 16.97
C TYR A 205 20.73 25.93 16.52
N LEU A 206 19.92 26.91 16.21
CA LEU A 206 20.37 28.23 15.77
C LEU A 206 21.21 28.98 16.82
N LEU A 207 20.98 28.66 18.11
CA LEU A 207 21.80 29.22 19.22
C LEU A 207 23.06 28.39 19.49
N GLY A 208 23.35 27.37 18.67
CA GLY A 208 24.51 26.49 18.85
C GLY A 208 24.47 25.60 20.09
N LYS A 209 23.26 25.45 20.71
CA LYS A 209 23.08 24.59 21.91
C LYS A 209 22.95 23.10 21.58
N ILE A 210 22.60 22.77 20.36
CA ILE A 210 22.61 21.42 19.79
C ILE A 210 23.33 21.47 18.44
N LYS A 211 23.96 20.36 18.03
CA LYS A 211 24.83 20.33 16.84
C LYS A 211 24.14 19.80 15.59
N MET A 212 23.05 19.07 15.76
CA MET A 212 22.32 18.44 14.66
C MET A 212 20.83 18.68 14.84
N VAL A 213 20.13 18.76 13.75
CA VAL A 213 18.70 18.92 13.64
C VAL A 213 18.22 18.15 12.40
N SER A 214 16.96 17.76 12.37
CA SER A 214 16.35 17.11 11.22
C SER A 214 16.42 17.95 9.95
N SER A 215 16.43 17.32 8.78
CA SER A 215 16.28 18.00 7.48
C SER A 215 14.96 18.76 7.35
N ASN A 216 13.93 18.39 8.15
CA ASN A 216 12.67 19.10 8.23
C ASN A 216 12.79 20.52 8.82
N ALA A 217 13.95 20.83 9.41
CA ALA A 217 14.27 22.17 9.89
C ALA A 217 14.53 23.18 8.77
N ASP A 218 14.91 22.71 7.57
CA ASP A 218 14.95 23.52 6.34
C ASP A 218 13.52 23.68 5.81
N VAL A 219 12.82 24.62 6.37
CA VAL A 219 11.37 24.84 6.16
C VAL A 219 11.09 25.41 4.77
N ASN A 220 12.01 26.22 4.24
CA ASN A 220 11.88 26.85 2.92
C ASN A 220 12.52 26.04 1.79
N LYS A 221 13.21 24.92 2.12
CA LYS A 221 13.91 24.03 1.19
C LYS A 221 14.99 24.71 0.34
N ASP A 222 15.70 25.67 0.92
CA ASP A 222 16.81 26.35 0.23
C ASP A 222 18.17 25.65 0.46
N GLY A 223 18.21 24.58 1.22
CA GLY A 223 19.40 23.79 1.56
C GLY A 223 20.14 24.28 2.80
N ASN A 224 19.63 25.31 3.48
CA ASN A 224 20.22 25.84 4.70
C ASN A 224 19.19 25.82 5.83
N VAL A 225 19.65 25.62 7.05
CA VAL A 225 18.80 25.76 8.25
C VAL A 225 19.20 27.01 8.98
N ASP A 226 18.40 28.07 8.84
CA ASP A 226 18.74 29.40 9.34
C ASP A 226 17.54 30.16 9.96
N SER A 227 17.69 31.47 10.10
CA SER A 227 16.69 32.35 10.71
C SER A 227 15.41 32.51 9.86
N LEU A 228 15.46 32.22 8.56
CA LEU A 228 14.28 32.27 7.68
C LEU A 228 13.35 31.10 7.99
N ASP A 229 13.92 29.92 8.20
CA ASP A 229 13.14 28.71 8.59
C ASP A 229 12.45 28.92 9.92
N PHE A 230 13.20 29.46 10.87
CA PHE A 230 12.67 29.80 12.19
C PHE A 230 11.53 30.83 12.11
N ALA A 231 11.62 31.80 11.21
CA ALA A 231 10.57 32.77 10.99
C ALA A 231 9.34 32.16 10.31
N LEU A 232 9.52 31.22 9.40
CA LEU A 232 8.44 30.49 8.73
C LEU A 232 7.71 29.59 9.72
N LEU A 233 8.44 28.80 10.51
CA LEU A 233 7.88 27.96 11.55
C LEU A 233 7.07 28.78 12.55
N LYS A 234 7.60 29.92 12.98
CA LYS A 234 6.86 30.85 13.85
C LYS A 234 5.58 31.37 13.21
N LYS A 235 5.59 31.70 11.91
CA LYS A 235 4.38 32.14 11.19
C LYS A 235 3.33 31.04 11.13
N HIS A 236 3.73 29.80 10.94
CA HIS A 236 2.83 28.66 10.96
C HIS A 236 2.15 28.51 12.33
N LEU A 237 2.92 28.49 13.41
CA LEU A 237 2.41 28.38 14.78
C LEU A 237 1.47 29.52 15.17
N LEU A 238 1.62 30.68 14.54
CA LEU A 238 0.71 31.84 14.72
C LEU A 238 -0.49 31.82 13.76
N GLY A 239 -0.67 30.75 12.98
CA GLY A 239 -1.77 30.63 12.01
C GLY A 239 -1.69 31.59 10.83
N LYS A 240 -0.50 32.18 10.56
CA LYS A 240 -0.32 33.15 9.47
C LYS A 240 0.02 32.51 8.13
N ILE A 241 0.57 31.30 8.14
CA ILE A 241 0.85 30.46 6.98
C ILE A 241 0.57 29.01 7.35
N PHE A 242 0.38 28.15 6.36
CA PHE A 242 0.27 26.70 6.55
C PHE A 242 1.55 26.05 6.01
N LEU A 243 2.27 25.30 6.86
CA LEU A 243 3.36 24.43 6.47
C LEU A 243 2.75 23.03 6.40
N GLY A 244 2.35 22.60 5.23
CA GLY A 244 1.82 21.26 4.96
C GLY A 244 2.64 20.60 3.86
N VAL A 245 2.41 19.30 3.63
CA VAL A 245 3.01 18.58 2.50
C VAL A 245 2.68 19.36 1.23
N ALA A 246 3.69 19.89 0.55
CA ALA A 246 3.50 20.45 -0.76
C ALA A 246 3.13 19.29 -1.70
N THR A 247 1.87 19.16 -2.05
CA THR A 247 1.47 18.38 -3.21
C THR A 247 2.07 19.08 -4.41
N THR A 248 3.18 18.58 -4.93
CA THR A 248 3.68 18.99 -6.22
C THR A 248 2.69 18.53 -7.28
N THR A 249 1.74 19.41 -7.63
CA THR A 249 1.04 19.31 -8.90
C THR A 249 2.01 19.78 -9.98
N SER A 250 2.55 18.87 -10.72
CA SER A 250 3.17 19.12 -12.04
C SER A 250 2.47 18.28 -13.08
#